data_1fd5e06353aa73dfba42b8f9d410539c
#
_entry.id   1fd5e06353aa73dfba42b8f9d410539c
#
_cell.length_a   1.000
_cell.length_b   1.000
_cell.length_c   1.000
_cell.angle_alpha   90.00
_cell.angle_beta   90.00
_cell.angle_gamma   90.00
#
_symmetry.space_group_name_H-M   'P 1'
#
loop_
_entity.id
_entity.type
_entity.pdbx_description
1 polymer ?
#
loop_
_entity_poly.entity_id
_entity_poly.type
_entity_poly.pdbx_seq_one_letter_code
_entity_poly.pdbx_strand_id
1 'polypeptide(L)' 'AIGEGVTSVAVGDHVIPLYTPECGKCKFCLSGKTNLCQAIRSTQGKGLMPDGTTRFSYKGQPIFHYMGTSTFSEYTV' A
#
# COMPACT_ATOMS: atom_id res chain seq x y z
N ALA A 1 -13.98 -6.44 -4.00
CA ALA A 1 -13.28 -7.74 -3.92
C ALA A 1 -12.21 -7.69 -2.83
N ILE A 2 -11.75 -8.84 -2.38
CA ILE A 2 -10.59 -8.99 -1.47
C ILE A 2 -9.60 -9.96 -2.13
N GLY A 3 -8.31 -9.80 -1.81
CA GLY A 3 -7.26 -10.72 -2.27
C GLY A 3 -7.32 -12.07 -1.57
N GLU A 4 -6.71 -13.08 -2.16
CA GLU A 4 -6.57 -14.39 -1.54
C GLU A 4 -5.79 -14.30 -0.23
N GLY A 5 -6.28 -14.94 0.82
CA GLY A 5 -5.67 -14.94 2.16
C GLY A 5 -5.93 -13.69 3.00
N VAL A 6 -6.64 -12.69 2.48
CA VAL A 6 -7.04 -11.51 3.27
C VAL A 6 -8.17 -11.88 4.22
N THR A 7 -7.95 -11.68 5.52
CA THR A 7 -8.91 -12.01 6.60
C THR A 7 -9.29 -10.82 7.46
N SER A 8 -8.56 -9.69 7.31
CA SER A 8 -8.79 -8.48 8.11
C SER A 8 -10.00 -7.66 7.69
N VAL A 9 -10.46 -7.86 6.45
CA VAL A 9 -11.63 -7.18 5.88
C VAL A 9 -12.42 -8.16 5.03
N ALA A 10 -13.70 -7.84 4.80
CA ALA A 10 -14.61 -8.64 3.98
C ALA A 10 -15.16 -7.81 2.81
N VAL A 11 -15.69 -8.50 1.80
CA VAL A 11 -16.40 -7.83 0.70
C VAL A 11 -17.62 -7.09 1.24
N GLY A 12 -17.72 -5.80 0.93
CA GLY A 12 -18.79 -4.92 1.42
C GLY A 12 -18.37 -4.02 2.59
N ASP A 13 -17.20 -4.24 3.18
CA ASP A 13 -16.69 -3.36 4.24
C ASP A 13 -16.35 -1.97 3.70
N HIS A 14 -16.63 -0.96 4.49
CA HIS A 14 -16.14 0.39 4.24
C HIS A 14 -14.77 0.54 4.87
N VAL A 15 -13.78 0.93 4.06
CA VAL A 15 -12.39 1.04 4.48
C VAL A 15 -11.84 2.45 4.24
N ILE A 16 -10.87 2.85 5.05
CA ILE A 16 -10.12 4.09 4.85
C ILE A 16 -8.71 3.69 4.42
N PRO A 17 -8.31 3.97 3.17
CA PRO A 17 -6.96 3.68 2.73
C PRO A 17 -5.97 4.64 3.38
N LEU A 18 -4.93 4.10 3.98
CA LEU A 18 -3.87 4.86 4.63
C LEU A 18 -2.62 4.89 3.74
N TYR A 19 -2.24 6.09 3.29
CA TYR A 19 -1.10 6.27 2.40
C TYR A 19 0.27 6.03 3.08
N THR A 20 0.32 5.98 4.40
CA THR A 20 1.53 5.65 5.17
C THR A 20 1.26 4.40 6.03
N PRO A 21 1.19 3.22 5.42
CA PRO A 21 0.94 1.98 6.16
C PRO A 21 2.13 1.62 7.04
N GLU A 22 1.91 0.70 7.99
CA GLU A 22 2.91 0.21 8.91
C GLU A 22 3.24 -1.27 8.66
N CYS A 23 4.50 -1.64 8.83
CA CYS A 23 4.90 -3.05 8.69
C CYS A 23 4.77 -3.85 9.98
N GLY A 24 4.58 -3.19 11.12
CA GLY A 24 4.48 -3.81 12.44
C GLY A 24 5.79 -4.40 13.00
N LYS A 25 6.89 -4.35 12.25
CA LYS A 25 8.13 -5.09 12.57
C LYS A 25 9.36 -4.20 12.77
N CYS A 26 9.43 -3.05 12.09
CA CYS A 26 10.60 -2.18 12.21
C CYS A 26 10.64 -1.48 13.57
N LYS A 27 11.80 -0.95 13.93
CA LYS A 27 12.02 -0.28 15.21
C LYS A 27 11.03 0.85 15.48
N PHE A 28 10.58 1.55 14.46
CA PHE A 28 9.61 2.64 14.60
C PHE A 28 8.20 2.10 14.87
N CYS A 29 7.77 1.08 14.14
CA CYS A 29 6.48 0.43 14.42
C CYS A 29 6.43 -0.15 15.83
N LEU A 30 7.50 -0.82 16.26
CA LEU A 30 7.59 -1.38 17.60
C LEU A 30 7.64 -0.31 18.71
N SER A 31 8.10 0.90 18.39
CA SER A 31 8.11 2.03 19.34
C SER A 31 6.80 2.82 19.42
N GLY A 32 5.79 2.43 18.61
CA GLY A 32 4.52 3.15 18.50
C GLY A 32 4.55 4.32 17.51
N LYS A 33 5.70 4.65 16.94
CA LYS A 33 5.85 5.72 15.91
C LYS A 33 5.69 5.14 14.51
N THR A 34 4.55 4.55 14.23
CA THR A 34 4.26 3.79 13.01
C THR A 34 4.29 4.65 11.74
N ASN A 35 4.03 5.95 11.87
CA ASN A 35 4.18 6.93 10.78
C ASN A 35 5.63 7.07 10.27
N LEU A 36 6.61 6.55 11.00
CA LEU A 36 8.03 6.55 10.61
C LEU A 36 8.48 5.19 10.06
N CYS A 37 7.55 4.31 9.70
CA CYS A 37 7.86 2.97 9.19
C CYS A 37 8.89 3.00 8.07
N GLN A 38 9.99 2.25 8.26
CA GLN A 38 11.11 2.24 7.29
C GLN A 38 10.83 1.33 6.09
N ALA A 39 10.07 0.26 6.27
CA ALA A 39 9.77 -0.68 5.18
C ALA A 39 9.00 0.01 4.03
N ILE A 40 8.07 0.88 4.40
CA ILE A 40 7.27 1.61 3.41
C ILE A 40 8.09 2.69 2.71
N ARG A 41 8.97 3.36 3.43
CA ARG A 41 9.80 4.45 2.86
C ARG A 41 10.74 3.98 1.75
N SER A 42 11.16 2.74 1.78
CA SER A 42 12.10 2.20 0.78
C SER A 42 11.48 2.06 -0.62
N THR A 43 10.17 1.92 -0.71
CA THR A 43 9.47 1.66 -1.99
C THR A 43 8.43 2.73 -2.34
N GLN A 44 7.73 3.27 -1.36
CA GLN A 44 6.64 4.23 -1.58
C GLN A 44 7.07 5.47 -2.36
N GLY A 45 8.22 6.06 -2.01
CA GLY A 45 8.78 7.22 -2.71
C GLY A 45 9.19 6.95 -4.15
N LYS A 46 9.34 5.69 -4.51
CA LYS A 46 9.61 5.22 -5.88
C LYS A 46 8.34 4.88 -6.65
N GLY A 47 7.18 5.02 -6.04
CA GLY A 47 5.90 4.66 -6.63
C GLY A 47 5.67 3.16 -6.74
N LEU A 48 6.29 2.38 -5.85
CA LEU A 48 6.24 0.91 -5.86
C LEU A 48 5.55 0.37 -4.61
N MET A 49 5.00 -0.81 -4.73
CA MET A 49 4.52 -1.61 -3.61
C MET A 49 5.71 -2.14 -2.79
N PRO A 50 5.50 -2.63 -1.54
CA PRO A 50 6.58 -3.16 -0.71
C PRO A 50 7.40 -4.29 -1.35
N ASP A 51 6.83 -5.03 -2.29
CA ASP A 51 7.52 -6.07 -3.06
C ASP A 51 8.38 -5.53 -4.22
N GLY A 52 8.45 -4.21 -4.40
CA GLY A 52 9.23 -3.57 -5.45
C GLY A 52 8.56 -3.54 -6.81
N THR A 53 7.29 -3.91 -6.90
CA THR A 53 6.52 -3.92 -8.16
C THR A 53 5.41 -2.88 -8.17
N THR A 54 4.76 -2.70 -9.32
CA THR A 54 3.53 -1.92 -9.45
C THR A 54 2.38 -2.82 -9.91
N ARG A 55 1.16 -2.47 -9.52
CA ARG A 55 -0.08 -3.15 -9.95
C ARG A 55 -0.75 -2.47 -11.14
N PHE A 56 -0.23 -1.32 -11.56
CA PHE A 56 -0.83 -0.52 -12.62
C PHE A 56 -0.04 -0.58 -13.91
N SER A 57 -0.75 -0.52 -15.03
CA SER A 57 -0.15 -0.42 -16.36
C SER A 57 -1.00 0.48 -17.26
N TYR A 58 -0.33 1.11 -18.22
CA TYR A 58 -0.97 1.88 -19.25
C TYR A 58 -0.35 1.52 -20.60
N LYS A 59 -1.19 1.11 -21.54
CA LYS A 59 -0.75 0.67 -22.90
C LYS A 59 0.40 -0.36 -22.83
N GLY A 60 0.31 -1.33 -21.90
CA GLY A 60 1.32 -2.36 -21.74
C GLY A 60 2.58 -1.93 -20.99
N GLN A 61 2.68 -0.68 -20.55
CA GLN A 61 3.80 -0.17 -19.76
C GLN A 61 3.44 -0.07 -18.29
N PRO A 62 4.31 -0.51 -17.37
CA PRO A 62 4.07 -0.32 -15.94
C PRO A 62 4.07 1.17 -15.60
N ILE A 63 3.13 1.59 -14.74
CA ILE A 63 3.09 2.95 -14.19
C ILE A 63 3.15 2.89 -12.67
N PHE A 64 3.65 3.97 -12.08
CA PHE A 64 3.90 4.03 -10.64
C PHE A 64 2.63 4.32 -9.83
N HIS A 65 2.62 3.84 -8.59
CA HIS A 65 1.62 4.21 -7.59
C HIS A 65 1.84 5.64 -7.10
N TYR A 66 0.76 6.35 -6.84
CA TYR A 66 0.80 7.62 -6.13
C TYR A 66 0.60 7.39 -4.64
N MET A 67 1.61 7.68 -3.83
CA MET A 67 1.59 7.56 -2.36
C MET A 67 1.14 6.15 -1.86
N GLY A 68 1.42 5.12 -2.64
CA GLY A 68 1.06 3.73 -2.31
C GLY A 68 -0.40 3.35 -2.50
N THR A 69 -1.33 4.26 -2.33
CA THR A 69 -2.76 3.96 -2.35
C THR A 69 -3.44 4.25 -3.69
N SER A 70 -2.97 5.25 -4.44
CA SER A 70 -3.49 5.60 -5.77
C SER A 70 -5.02 5.69 -5.85
N THR A 71 -5.63 6.36 -4.88
CA THR A 71 -7.09 6.38 -4.70
C THR A 71 -7.85 7.33 -5.61
N PHE A 72 -7.18 8.07 -6.51
CA PHE A 72 -7.83 8.90 -7.52
C PHE A 72 -8.27 8.06 -8.72
N SER A 73 -9.07 7.04 -8.46
CA SER A 73 -9.63 6.13 -9.45
C SER A 73 -10.92 5.51 -8.91
N GLU A 74 -11.75 4.97 -9.80
CA GLU A 74 -12.98 4.27 -9.39
C GLU A 74 -12.68 3.02 -8.55
N TYR A 75 -11.55 2.37 -8.82
CA TYR A 75 -11.06 1.19 -8.10
C TYR A 75 -9.58 1.32 -7.79
N THR A 76 -9.14 0.80 -6.66
CA THR A 76 -7.74 0.73 -6.25
C THR A 76 -7.44 -0.61 -5.59
N VAL A 77 -6.16 -0.99 -5.57
CA VAL A 77 -5.66 -2.24 -4.99
C VAL A 77 -4.68 -1.94 -3.88
#